data_82de7ca99ed0ff064e95926162fb354a
#
_entry.id   82de7ca99ed0ff064e95926162fb354a
#
_cell.length_a   1.000
_cell.length_b   1.000
_cell.length_c   1.000
_cell.angle_alpha   90.00
_cell.angle_beta   90.00
_cell.angle_gamma   90.00
#
_symmetry.space_group_name_H-M   'P 1'
#
loop_
_entity.id
_entity.type
_entity.pdbx_description
1 polymer ?
#
loop_
_entity_poly.entity_id
_entity_poly.type
_entity_poly.pdbx_seq_one_letter_code
_entity_poly.pdbx_strand_id
1 'polypeptide(L)'
;MAQTELPPFITLIERGVEGIMTAHLEVPSMDSTSGLPTSLSPLVVNDILIDSLGFEGLVFTDALTMAGAADPVPPGTREVAALVAGNDVLLFPSDPSIALDSIEAALLRGELDTARVNEACMKVLLAKFNKMAQAGSLPVIDDGNGAASSSE
;
A
#
# COMPACT_ATOMS: atom_id res chain seq x y z
N MET A 1 -6.88 -4.14 -23.62
CA MET A 1 -6.46 -3.48 -22.36
C MET A 1 -4.97 -3.19 -22.34
N ALA A 2 -4.07 -4.16 -22.42
CA ALA A 2 -2.63 -3.92 -22.37
C ALA A 2 -2.09 -2.91 -23.40
N GLN A 3 -2.73 -2.74 -24.55
CA GLN A 3 -2.27 -1.85 -25.62
C GLN A 3 -2.84 -0.42 -25.56
N THR A 4 -3.86 -0.18 -24.78
CA THR A 4 -4.59 1.11 -24.79
C THR A 4 -4.59 1.78 -23.42
N GLU A 5 -4.84 1.03 -22.36
CA GLU A 5 -5.03 1.58 -21.00
C GLU A 5 -3.75 1.56 -20.15
N LEU A 6 -2.88 0.54 -20.33
CA LEU A 6 -1.65 0.41 -19.55
C LEU A 6 -0.48 1.32 -19.99
N PRO A 7 -0.31 1.72 -21.27
CA PRO A 7 0.83 2.52 -21.69
C PRO A 7 1.08 3.81 -20.88
N PRO A 8 0.05 4.58 -20.46
CA PRO A 8 0.27 5.75 -19.61
C PRO A 8 0.89 5.38 -18.25
N PHE A 9 0.46 4.27 -17.65
CA PHE A 9 1.01 3.78 -16.37
C PHE A 9 2.46 3.33 -16.54
N ILE A 10 2.76 2.56 -17.58
CA ILE A 10 4.14 2.14 -17.90
C ILE A 10 5.05 3.36 -18.02
N THR A 11 4.64 4.36 -18.79
CA THR A 11 5.43 5.58 -18.97
C THR A 11 5.65 6.34 -17.65
N LEU A 12 4.64 6.39 -16.76
CA LEU A 12 4.79 7.03 -15.46
C LEU A 12 5.69 6.24 -14.53
N ILE A 13 5.61 4.91 -14.54
CA ILE A 13 6.48 4.01 -13.77
C ILE A 13 7.93 4.19 -14.22
N GLU A 14 8.21 4.16 -15.53
CA GLU A 14 9.54 4.40 -16.10
C GLU A 14 10.10 5.79 -15.74
N ARG A 15 9.25 6.77 -15.48
CA ARG A 15 9.62 8.12 -15.03
C ARG A 15 9.71 8.27 -13.53
N GLY A 16 9.53 7.20 -12.77
CA GLY A 16 9.69 7.18 -11.31
C GLY A 16 8.50 7.79 -10.56
N VAL A 17 7.27 7.55 -11.00
CA VAL A 17 6.08 7.93 -10.21
C VAL A 17 6.16 7.27 -8.82
N GLU A 18 5.96 8.06 -7.77
CA GLU A 18 6.20 7.62 -6.39
C GLU A 18 5.02 6.88 -5.76
N GLY A 19 3.82 7.02 -6.32
CA GLY A 19 2.62 6.37 -5.80
C GLY A 19 1.59 6.09 -6.88
N ILE A 20 0.90 4.96 -6.78
CA ILE A 20 -0.23 4.58 -7.64
C ILE A 20 -1.41 4.19 -6.75
N MET A 21 -2.61 4.68 -7.11
CA MET A 21 -3.85 4.33 -6.43
C MET A 21 -4.58 3.24 -7.22
N THR A 22 -4.97 2.18 -6.52
CA THR A 22 -5.78 1.09 -7.08
C THR A 22 -7.26 1.41 -6.94
N ALA A 23 -8.04 1.13 -7.98
CA ALA A 23 -9.46 1.44 -8.03
C ALA A 23 -10.34 0.26 -7.55
N HIS A 24 -11.51 0.57 -7.01
CA HIS A 24 -12.51 -0.43 -6.63
C HIS A 24 -13.42 -0.76 -7.82
N LEU A 25 -12.82 -1.25 -8.90
CA LEU A 25 -13.50 -1.61 -10.15
C LEU A 25 -13.25 -3.08 -10.48
N GLU A 26 -14.28 -3.79 -10.92
CA GLU A 26 -14.10 -5.09 -11.55
C GLU A 26 -13.59 -4.90 -12.98
N VAL A 27 -12.49 -5.55 -13.31
CA VAL A 27 -11.89 -5.51 -14.63
C VAL A 27 -11.67 -6.95 -15.11
N PRO A 28 -12.69 -7.60 -15.70
CA PRO A 28 -12.63 -9.03 -16.03
C PRO A 28 -11.53 -9.42 -17.02
N SER A 29 -10.97 -8.46 -17.74
CA SER A 29 -9.82 -8.68 -18.64
C SER A 29 -8.47 -8.73 -17.91
N MET A 30 -8.42 -8.33 -16.64
CA MET A 30 -7.25 -8.43 -15.76
C MET A 30 -7.43 -9.57 -14.75
N ASP A 31 -8.57 -9.61 -14.07
CA ASP A 31 -8.97 -10.69 -13.17
C ASP A 31 -10.43 -11.04 -13.43
N SER A 32 -10.69 -12.28 -13.83
CA SER A 32 -12.03 -12.76 -14.18
C SER A 32 -12.87 -13.18 -12.97
N THR A 33 -12.36 -13.02 -11.76
CA THR A 33 -13.07 -13.33 -10.52
C THR A 33 -14.23 -12.36 -10.33
N SER A 34 -15.45 -12.87 -10.39
CA SER A 34 -16.65 -12.04 -10.24
C SER A 34 -16.76 -11.45 -8.83
N GLY A 35 -17.08 -10.17 -8.72
CA GLY A 35 -17.23 -9.46 -7.45
C GLY A 35 -15.90 -9.08 -6.79
N LEU A 36 -14.76 -9.30 -7.44
CA LEU A 36 -13.44 -8.94 -6.92
C LEU A 36 -12.96 -7.63 -7.56
N PRO A 37 -12.93 -6.51 -6.84
CA PRO A 37 -12.37 -5.27 -7.36
C PRO A 37 -10.85 -5.36 -7.49
N THR A 38 -10.28 -4.65 -8.45
CA THR A 38 -8.83 -4.67 -8.75
C THR A 38 -7.97 -4.32 -7.54
N SER A 39 -8.44 -3.45 -6.66
CA SER A 39 -7.75 -3.09 -5.40
C SER A 39 -7.61 -4.24 -4.40
N LEU A 40 -8.45 -5.27 -4.50
CA LEU A 40 -8.42 -6.46 -3.63
C LEU A 40 -7.89 -7.71 -4.36
N SER A 41 -7.47 -7.58 -5.61
CA SER A 41 -6.96 -8.67 -6.44
C SER A 41 -5.44 -8.78 -6.36
N PRO A 42 -4.87 -9.86 -5.80
CA PRO A 42 -3.43 -10.09 -5.85
C PRO A 42 -2.89 -10.18 -7.28
N LEU A 43 -3.65 -10.76 -8.20
CA LEU A 43 -3.28 -10.83 -9.61
C LEU A 43 -3.08 -9.43 -10.23
N VAL A 44 -3.93 -8.45 -9.87
CA VAL A 44 -3.82 -7.10 -10.44
C VAL A 44 -2.73 -6.29 -9.74
N VAL A 45 -2.67 -6.34 -8.41
CA VAL A 45 -1.74 -5.50 -7.65
C VAL A 45 -0.34 -6.12 -7.62
N ASN A 46 -0.19 -7.38 -7.18
CA ASN A 46 1.12 -8.02 -7.12
C ASN A 46 1.62 -8.40 -8.52
N ASP A 47 0.89 -9.28 -9.24
CA ASP A 47 1.48 -9.91 -10.43
C ASP A 47 1.55 -8.94 -11.63
N ILE A 48 0.54 -8.06 -11.80
CA ILE A 48 0.55 -7.11 -12.91
C ILE A 48 1.30 -5.82 -12.53
N LEU A 49 0.85 -5.09 -11.49
CA LEU A 49 1.40 -3.78 -11.20
C LEU A 49 2.83 -3.87 -10.65
N ILE A 50 3.06 -4.69 -9.63
CA ILE A 50 4.36 -4.78 -8.97
C ILE A 50 5.34 -5.59 -9.81
N ASP A 51 5.02 -6.85 -10.12
CA ASP A 51 5.97 -7.76 -10.77
C ASP A 51 6.13 -7.50 -12.27
N SER A 52 5.02 -7.44 -13.03
CA SER A 52 5.11 -7.33 -14.50
C SER A 52 5.43 -5.93 -14.98
N LEU A 53 4.88 -4.88 -14.34
CA LEU A 53 5.18 -3.48 -14.69
C LEU A 53 6.38 -2.91 -13.94
N GLY A 54 6.90 -3.61 -12.93
CA GLY A 54 8.06 -3.20 -12.16
C GLY A 54 7.83 -1.98 -11.28
N PHE A 55 6.62 -1.81 -10.73
CA PHE A 55 6.34 -0.67 -9.87
C PHE A 55 6.90 -0.88 -8.45
N GLU A 56 7.82 -0.02 -8.04
CA GLU A 56 8.51 -0.08 -6.74
C GLU A 56 8.01 0.96 -5.72
N GLY A 57 7.13 1.88 -6.14
CA GLY A 57 6.59 2.96 -5.30
C GLY A 57 5.50 2.48 -4.33
N LEU A 58 4.81 3.45 -3.70
CA LEU A 58 3.71 3.18 -2.78
C LEU A 58 2.42 2.85 -3.52
N VAL A 59 1.80 1.74 -3.16
CA VAL A 59 0.46 1.36 -3.65
C VAL A 59 -0.59 1.76 -2.61
N PHE A 60 -1.53 2.61 -3.02
CA PHE A 60 -2.63 3.07 -2.21
C PHE A 60 -3.93 2.41 -2.67
N THR A 61 -4.81 2.05 -1.75
CA THR A 61 -6.21 1.81 -2.14
C THR A 61 -6.90 3.14 -2.42
N ASP A 62 -7.95 3.16 -3.23
CA ASP A 62 -8.96 4.21 -3.11
C ASP A 62 -9.72 4.07 -1.78
N ALA A 63 -10.64 4.99 -1.46
CA ALA A 63 -11.34 4.99 -0.18
C ALA A 63 -12.14 3.71 0.06
N LEU A 64 -11.77 2.93 1.07
CA LEU A 64 -12.39 1.63 1.39
C LEU A 64 -13.86 1.75 1.84
N THR A 65 -14.35 2.96 2.08
CA THR A 65 -15.78 3.25 2.32
C THR A 65 -16.62 3.32 1.05
N MET A 66 -16.00 3.34 -0.14
CA MET A 66 -16.73 3.38 -1.42
C MET A 66 -17.46 2.06 -1.67
N ALA A 67 -18.62 2.13 -2.29
CA ALA A 67 -19.49 0.97 -2.57
C ALA A 67 -18.75 -0.16 -3.31
N GLY A 68 -17.87 0.17 -4.27
CA GLY A 68 -17.08 -0.81 -5.01
C GLY A 68 -16.17 -1.70 -4.15
N ALA A 69 -15.76 -1.24 -2.95
CA ALA A 69 -15.04 -2.06 -1.98
C ALA A 69 -15.93 -2.53 -0.85
N ALA A 70 -16.89 -1.68 -0.41
CA ALA A 70 -17.68 -1.90 0.78
C ALA A 70 -18.79 -2.94 0.58
N ASP A 71 -19.45 -2.94 -0.57
CA ASP A 71 -20.62 -3.80 -0.82
C ASP A 71 -20.24 -5.29 -0.96
N PRO A 72 -19.18 -5.67 -1.71
CA PRO A 72 -18.84 -7.08 -1.87
C PRO A 72 -18.14 -7.67 -0.65
N VAL A 73 -17.45 -6.87 0.18
CA VAL A 73 -16.59 -7.38 1.26
C VAL A 73 -16.79 -6.59 2.56
N PRO A 74 -17.07 -7.27 3.68
CA PRO A 74 -17.31 -6.59 4.96
C PRO A 74 -16.05 -5.90 5.51
N PRO A 75 -16.25 -4.89 6.42
CA PRO A 75 -15.16 -4.26 7.16
C PRO A 75 -14.26 -5.28 7.86
N GLY A 76 -12.98 -4.99 7.91
CA GLY A 76 -11.95 -5.89 8.44
C GLY A 76 -11.44 -6.88 7.39
N THR A 77 -12.33 -7.62 6.73
CA THR A 77 -11.95 -8.58 5.69
C THR A 77 -11.36 -7.90 4.45
N ARG A 78 -11.94 -6.77 4.02
CA ARG A 78 -11.45 -6.03 2.85
C ARG A 78 -10.10 -5.36 3.10
N GLU A 79 -9.86 -4.88 4.32
CA GLU A 79 -8.59 -4.28 4.71
C GLU A 79 -7.46 -5.33 4.69
N VAL A 80 -7.73 -6.52 5.22
CA VAL A 80 -6.80 -7.67 5.12
C VAL A 80 -6.59 -8.06 3.66
N ALA A 81 -7.67 -8.20 2.87
CA ALA A 81 -7.58 -8.55 1.45
C ALA A 81 -6.76 -7.52 0.64
N ALA A 82 -6.91 -6.22 0.94
CA ALA A 82 -6.14 -5.18 0.29
C ALA A 82 -4.63 -5.27 0.60
N LEU A 83 -4.25 -5.58 1.85
CA LEU A 83 -2.84 -5.82 2.22
C LEU A 83 -2.28 -7.07 1.55
N VAL A 84 -3.04 -8.16 1.53
CA VAL A 84 -2.67 -9.42 0.85
C VAL A 84 -2.52 -9.18 -0.65
N ALA A 85 -3.38 -8.34 -1.26
CA ALA A 85 -3.29 -7.99 -2.66
C ALA A 85 -2.02 -7.20 -3.03
N GLY A 86 -1.34 -6.56 -2.06
CA GLY A 86 -0.11 -5.82 -2.31
C GLY A 86 -0.21 -4.31 -2.08
N ASN A 87 -1.36 -3.79 -1.60
CA ASN A 87 -1.44 -2.37 -1.26
C ASN A 87 -0.63 -2.07 0.01
N ASP A 88 0.06 -0.93 0.02
CA ASP A 88 0.89 -0.49 1.14
C ASP A 88 0.14 0.44 2.08
N VAL A 89 -0.83 1.21 1.56
CA VAL A 89 -1.60 2.20 2.32
C VAL A 89 -3.09 2.01 2.07
N LEU A 90 -3.83 1.83 3.16
CA LEU A 90 -5.28 1.67 3.16
C LEU A 90 -5.95 3.02 3.44
N LEU A 91 -6.70 3.55 2.46
CA LEU A 91 -7.37 4.84 2.62
C LEU A 91 -8.79 4.67 3.16
N PHE A 92 -9.14 5.51 4.14
CA PHE A 92 -10.49 5.63 4.68
C PHE A 92 -11.15 4.28 5.00
N PRO A 93 -10.57 3.42 5.87
CA PRO A 93 -11.31 2.29 6.40
C PRO A 93 -12.54 2.81 7.15
N SER A 94 -13.67 2.12 7.03
CA SER A 94 -14.92 2.56 7.67
C SER A 94 -14.85 2.57 9.20
N ASP A 95 -14.06 1.68 9.78
CA ASP A 95 -13.71 1.63 11.20
C ASP A 95 -12.25 1.19 11.36
N PRO A 96 -11.35 2.12 11.74
CA PRO A 96 -9.94 1.79 11.94
C PRO A 96 -9.67 0.75 13.01
N SER A 97 -10.52 0.65 14.06
CA SER A 97 -10.35 -0.34 15.12
C SER A 97 -10.64 -1.74 14.59
N ILE A 98 -11.76 -1.90 13.85
CA ILE A 98 -12.09 -3.18 13.21
C ILE A 98 -11.00 -3.58 12.20
N ALA A 99 -10.47 -2.62 11.44
CA ALA A 99 -9.39 -2.87 10.49
C ALA A 99 -8.14 -3.42 11.20
N LEU A 100 -7.69 -2.76 12.28
CA LEU A 100 -6.52 -3.16 13.06
C LEU A 100 -6.71 -4.54 13.71
N ASP A 101 -7.84 -4.78 14.38
CA ASP A 101 -8.15 -6.05 15.02
C ASP A 101 -8.18 -7.20 13.99
N SER A 102 -8.72 -6.93 12.80
CA SER A 102 -8.78 -7.94 11.72
C SER A 102 -7.41 -8.24 11.12
N ILE A 103 -6.56 -7.23 10.95
CA ILE A 103 -5.18 -7.38 10.48
C ILE A 103 -4.38 -8.19 11.51
N GLU A 104 -4.47 -7.87 12.80
CA GLU A 104 -3.81 -8.63 13.87
C GLU A 104 -4.28 -10.09 13.89
N ALA A 105 -5.58 -10.32 13.82
CA ALA A 105 -6.14 -11.65 13.76
C ALA A 105 -5.67 -12.44 12.52
N ALA A 106 -5.57 -11.79 11.35
CA ALA A 106 -5.08 -12.40 10.11
C ALA A 106 -3.59 -12.79 10.23
N LEU A 107 -2.76 -11.95 10.87
CA LEU A 107 -1.36 -12.28 11.18
C LEU A 107 -1.26 -13.49 12.08
N LEU A 108 -2.06 -13.55 13.16
CA LEU A 108 -2.06 -14.70 14.10
C LEU A 108 -2.51 -16.00 13.44
N ARG A 109 -3.40 -15.93 12.44
CA ARG A 109 -3.85 -17.11 11.66
C ARG A 109 -2.93 -17.46 10.49
N GLY A 110 -1.93 -16.65 10.19
CA GLY A 110 -1.06 -16.83 9.02
C GLY A 110 -1.74 -16.57 7.67
N GLU A 111 -2.86 -15.87 7.66
CA GLU A 111 -3.56 -15.41 6.45
C GLU A 111 -2.89 -14.18 5.82
N LEU A 112 -2.22 -13.38 6.64
CA LEU A 112 -1.38 -12.26 6.25
C LEU A 112 0.03 -12.49 6.78
N ASP A 113 1.05 -12.34 5.93
CA ASP A 113 2.45 -12.48 6.34
C ASP A 113 2.93 -11.20 7.03
N THR A 114 3.62 -11.37 8.16
CA THR A 114 4.30 -10.28 8.86
C THR A 114 5.32 -9.57 7.96
N ALA A 115 5.98 -10.30 7.06
CA ALA A 115 6.90 -9.72 6.10
C ALA A 115 6.20 -8.69 5.18
N ARG A 116 4.96 -8.99 4.75
CA ARG A 116 4.17 -8.06 3.90
C ARG A 116 3.85 -6.76 4.64
N VAL A 117 3.46 -6.84 5.91
CA VAL A 117 3.18 -5.65 6.73
C VAL A 117 4.45 -4.83 6.96
N ASN A 118 5.57 -5.49 7.27
CA ASN A 118 6.87 -4.84 7.45
C ASN A 118 7.32 -4.15 6.15
N GLU A 119 7.14 -4.78 5.00
CA GLU A 119 7.46 -4.19 3.71
C GLU A 119 6.66 -2.90 3.46
N ALA A 120 5.33 -2.93 3.66
CA ALA A 120 4.48 -1.75 3.54
C ALA A 120 4.92 -0.61 4.47
N CYS A 121 5.18 -0.92 5.74
CA CYS A 121 5.70 0.04 6.70
C CYS A 121 7.04 0.65 6.26
N MET A 122 7.96 -0.18 5.78
CA MET A 122 9.28 0.27 5.31
C MET A 122 9.17 1.18 4.10
N LYS A 123 8.32 0.87 3.11
CA LYS A 123 8.07 1.73 1.95
C LYS A 123 7.55 3.10 2.38
N VAL A 124 6.58 3.15 3.30
CA VAL A 124 6.04 4.42 3.84
C VAL A 124 7.11 5.22 4.57
N LEU A 125 7.92 4.58 5.42
CA LEU A 125 9.00 5.24 6.15
C LEU A 125 10.07 5.79 5.21
N LEU A 126 10.49 5.02 4.20
CA LEU A 126 11.46 5.44 3.20
C LEU A 126 10.95 6.63 2.38
N ALA A 127 9.68 6.59 1.94
CA ALA A 127 9.08 7.71 1.22
C ALA A 127 9.08 9.00 2.05
N LYS A 128 8.70 8.92 3.34
CA LYS A 128 8.77 10.05 4.28
C LYS A 128 10.21 10.54 4.47
N PHE A 129 11.14 9.63 4.72
CA PHE A 129 12.55 9.97 4.93
C PHE A 129 13.15 10.68 3.70
N ASN A 130 12.91 10.16 2.50
CA ASN A 130 13.38 10.77 1.27
C ASN A 130 12.82 12.17 1.06
N LYS A 131 11.54 12.39 1.36
CA LYS A 131 10.93 13.74 1.28
C LYS A 131 11.51 14.71 2.30
N MET A 132 11.75 14.26 3.53
CA MET A 132 12.40 15.08 4.57
C MET A 132 13.84 15.40 4.21
N ALA A 133 14.59 14.46 3.64
CA ALA A 133 15.95 14.68 3.18
C ALA A 133 16.00 15.72 2.05
N GLN A 134 15.11 15.60 1.06
CA GLN A 134 14.98 16.57 -0.05
C GLN A 134 14.60 17.98 0.44
N ALA A 135 13.78 18.06 1.49
CA ALA A 135 13.38 19.33 2.11
C ALA A 135 14.43 19.92 3.06
N GLY A 136 15.56 19.24 3.30
CA GLY A 136 16.56 19.65 4.28
C GLY A 136 16.08 19.58 5.73
N SER A 137 15.04 18.79 6.00
CA SER A 137 14.33 18.72 7.29
C SER A 137 14.48 17.35 7.95
N LEU A 138 15.66 16.71 7.84
CA LEU A 138 15.89 15.45 8.53
C LEU A 138 15.80 15.66 10.05
N PRO A 139 15.12 14.77 10.78
CA PRO A 139 15.12 14.79 12.22
C PRO A 139 16.55 14.58 12.73
N VAL A 140 16.99 15.44 13.64
CA VAL A 140 18.22 15.20 14.39
C VAL A 140 17.93 14.01 15.30
N ILE A 141 18.54 12.87 15.02
CA ILE A 141 18.53 11.75 15.97
C ILE A 141 19.47 12.17 17.10
N ASP A 142 18.88 12.59 18.23
CA ASP A 142 19.63 12.75 19.47
C ASP A 142 20.00 11.33 19.94
N ASP A 143 21.25 10.95 19.74
CA ASP A 143 21.80 9.65 20.14
C ASP A 143 21.98 9.53 21.66
N GLY A 144 21.49 10.49 22.43
CA GLY A 144 21.53 10.48 23.90
C GLY A 144 22.95 10.55 24.48
N ASN A 145 23.96 10.80 23.64
CA ASN A 145 25.37 10.84 24.04
C ASN A 145 25.89 12.29 24.16
N GLY A 146 25.04 13.16 24.70
CA GLY A 146 25.38 14.53 25.05
C GLY A 146 26.45 14.56 26.18
N ALA A 147 27.70 14.31 25.80
CA ALA A 147 28.81 14.62 26.70
C ALA A 147 28.79 16.12 27.01
N ALA A 148 28.45 16.45 28.23
CA ALA A 148 28.62 17.78 28.78
C ALA A 148 30.10 18.17 28.68
N SER A 149 30.44 18.96 27.67
CA SER A 149 31.71 19.68 27.67
C SER A 149 31.53 20.93 28.51
N SER A 150 31.79 20.81 29.81
CA SER A 150 32.15 21.94 30.67
C SER A 150 33.46 22.48 30.15
N SER A 151 33.45 23.65 29.55
CA SER A 151 34.62 24.47 29.32
C SER A 151 34.68 25.53 30.43
N GLU A 152 35.71 25.45 31.22
CA GLU A 152 36.23 26.54 32.04
C GLU A 152 36.61 27.77 31.20
#